data_2f1d26dd9ff51a992579a52df365fee9
#
_entry.id   2f1d26dd9ff51a992579a52df365fee9
#
_cell.length_a   1.000
_cell.length_b   1.000
_cell.length_c   1.000
_cell.angle_alpha   90.00
_cell.angle_beta   90.00
_cell.angle_gamma   90.00
#
_symmetry.space_group_name_H-M   'P 1'
#
loop_
_entity.id
_entity.type
_entity.pdbx_description
1 polymer ?
#
loop_
_entity_poly.entity_id
_entity_poly.type
_entity_poly.pdbx_seq_one_letter_code
_entity_poly.pdbx_strand_id
1 'polypeptide(L)'
;GKNACVLHYTKNNAILRSNSLLLVDAAAEYDNYASDITRTIPISGKFNEFQKKIYEIVLKAQTMAIKACKPGKTLIDIHNVAVKYITKGLIEAKILTGKLERNIKEEKYKKYYMHNTGHWLGLDVHDPSSYSNNGKPIKLKPGMIFTVEPGIYINKETGIDKGFHNIGVRIEDDILITDSGCE
;
A
#
# COMPACT_ATOMS: atom_id res chain seq x y z
N GLY A 1 -4.00 -13.88 -6.91
CA GLY A 1 -5.31 -14.48 -6.71
C GLY A 1 -5.89 -14.11 -5.34
N LYS A 2 -6.94 -14.81 -4.89
CA LYS A 2 -7.65 -14.48 -3.62
C LYS A 2 -6.76 -14.39 -2.38
N ASN A 3 -5.68 -15.14 -2.35
CA ASN A 3 -4.75 -15.15 -1.21
C ASN A 3 -4.00 -13.82 -1.07
N ALA A 4 -3.82 -13.05 -2.14
CA ALA A 4 -3.27 -11.71 -2.08
C ALA A 4 -4.16 -10.69 -1.33
N CYS A 5 -5.43 -11.06 -1.04
CA CYS A 5 -6.33 -10.26 -0.20
C CYS A 5 -6.20 -10.59 1.30
N VAL A 6 -5.30 -11.49 1.68
CA VAL A 6 -4.93 -11.79 3.07
C VAL A 6 -3.59 -11.14 3.33
N LEU A 7 -3.55 -10.12 4.21
CA LEU A 7 -2.38 -9.26 4.39
C LEU A 7 -1.11 -10.03 4.78
N HIS A 8 -1.23 -11.03 5.66
CA HIS A 8 -0.13 -11.88 6.12
C HIS A 8 -0.41 -13.35 5.78
N TYR A 9 -0.46 -13.66 4.47
CA TYR A 9 -0.67 -15.03 4.00
C TYR A 9 0.63 -15.84 4.11
N THR A 10 0.63 -16.90 4.92
CA THR A 10 1.84 -17.65 5.25
C THR A 10 1.90 -19.06 4.66
N LYS A 11 0.76 -19.64 4.23
CA LYS A 11 0.74 -21.04 3.73
C LYS A 11 1.55 -21.25 2.46
N ASN A 12 1.57 -20.28 1.56
CA ASN A 12 2.36 -20.25 0.31
C ASN A 12 2.33 -21.54 -0.53
N ASN A 13 1.22 -22.30 -0.47
CA ASN A 13 1.07 -23.62 -1.09
C ASN A 13 0.06 -23.64 -2.25
N ALA A 14 -0.44 -22.50 -2.65
CA ALA A 14 -1.42 -22.42 -3.74
C ALA A 14 -0.73 -22.52 -5.11
N ILE A 15 -1.35 -23.25 -6.05
CA ILE A 15 -0.88 -23.32 -7.43
C ILE A 15 -1.04 -21.96 -8.09
N LEU A 16 0.02 -21.45 -8.70
CA LEU A 16 0.01 -20.23 -9.49
C LEU A 16 -0.75 -20.46 -10.81
N ARG A 17 -1.77 -19.65 -11.05
CA ARG A 17 -2.62 -19.75 -12.25
C ARG A 17 -2.38 -18.54 -13.15
N SER A 18 -2.32 -18.75 -14.47
CA SER A 18 -1.98 -17.72 -15.47
C SER A 18 -2.83 -16.44 -15.36
N ASN A 19 -4.09 -16.53 -14.99
CA ASN A 19 -4.97 -15.36 -14.87
C ASN A 19 -4.91 -14.68 -13.49
N SER A 20 -3.94 -15.06 -12.64
CA SER A 20 -3.80 -14.51 -11.29
C SER A 20 -2.66 -13.52 -11.19
N LEU A 21 -2.74 -12.64 -10.20
CA LEU A 21 -1.59 -11.89 -9.70
C LEU A 21 -0.87 -12.69 -8.61
N LEU A 22 0.45 -12.55 -8.56
CA LEU A 22 1.30 -12.96 -7.47
C LEU A 22 1.76 -11.68 -6.75
N LEU A 23 1.39 -11.55 -5.50
CA LEU A 23 1.91 -10.54 -4.58
C LEU A 23 3.03 -11.23 -3.79
N VAL A 24 4.23 -10.69 -3.85
CA VAL A 24 5.40 -11.14 -3.11
C VAL A 24 5.80 -10.01 -2.17
N ASP A 25 5.79 -10.30 -0.90
CA ASP A 25 6.28 -9.48 0.17
C ASP A 25 7.45 -10.25 0.78
N ALA A 26 8.66 -9.81 0.47
CA ALA A 26 9.89 -10.47 0.84
C ALA A 26 11.08 -9.53 0.70
N ALA A 27 11.94 -9.53 1.70
CA ALA A 27 13.12 -8.68 1.73
C ALA A 27 14.31 -9.38 2.39
N ALA A 28 15.45 -8.72 2.43
CA ALA A 28 16.67 -9.18 3.07
C ALA A 28 16.92 -8.42 4.37
N GLU A 29 17.72 -9.02 5.23
CA GLU A 29 18.31 -8.37 6.40
C GLU A 29 19.82 -8.24 6.18
N TYR A 30 20.39 -7.11 6.52
CA TYR A 30 21.82 -6.87 6.45
C TYR A 30 22.32 -6.25 7.76
N ASP A 31 23.29 -6.87 8.37
CA ASP A 31 23.88 -6.46 9.67
C ASP A 31 22.80 -6.18 10.75
N ASN A 32 21.83 -7.06 10.86
CA ASN A 32 20.65 -6.96 11.73
C ASN A 32 19.70 -5.78 11.41
N TYR A 33 19.84 -5.13 10.27
CA TYR A 33 18.90 -4.10 9.82
C TYR A 33 17.94 -4.71 8.80
N ALA A 34 16.64 -4.65 9.11
CA ALA A 34 15.59 -5.20 8.26
C ALA A 34 15.35 -4.34 7.02
N SER A 35 14.81 -4.94 5.99
CA SER A 35 14.17 -4.26 4.85
C SER A 35 12.80 -4.86 4.60
N ASP A 36 11.96 -4.17 3.83
CA ASP A 36 10.61 -4.61 3.49
C ASP A 36 10.23 -4.17 2.08
N ILE A 37 9.92 -5.12 1.21
CA ILE A 37 9.62 -4.82 -0.19
C ILE A 37 8.48 -5.71 -0.68
N THR A 38 7.42 -5.07 -1.18
CA THR A 38 6.35 -5.78 -1.88
C THR A 38 6.31 -5.44 -3.35
N ARG A 39 6.15 -6.49 -4.17
CA ARG A 39 5.86 -6.38 -5.61
C ARG A 39 4.68 -7.25 -5.99
N THR A 40 3.86 -6.74 -6.89
CA THR A 40 2.74 -7.50 -7.47
C THR A 40 2.93 -7.67 -8.96
N ILE A 41 2.98 -8.91 -9.42
CA ILE A 41 3.23 -9.27 -10.83
C ILE A 41 2.12 -10.16 -11.39
N PRO A 42 1.79 -10.06 -12.68
CA PRO A 42 0.88 -10.99 -13.34
C PRO A 42 1.60 -12.31 -13.67
N ILE A 43 1.03 -13.44 -13.26
CA ILE A 43 1.62 -14.77 -13.50
C ILE A 43 1.82 -15.04 -15.00
N SER A 44 0.93 -14.54 -15.85
CA SER A 44 1.02 -14.67 -17.31
C SER A 44 2.00 -13.70 -17.99
N GLY A 45 2.71 -12.86 -17.21
CA GLY A 45 3.57 -11.79 -17.75
C GLY A 45 2.81 -10.55 -18.25
N LYS A 46 1.48 -10.59 -18.30
CA LYS A 46 0.63 -9.46 -18.74
C LYS A 46 -0.57 -9.29 -17.82
N PHE A 47 -0.83 -8.06 -17.41
CA PHE A 47 -2.05 -7.71 -16.69
C PHE A 47 -3.26 -7.78 -17.63
N ASN A 48 -4.39 -8.33 -17.17
CA ASN A 48 -5.66 -8.04 -17.80
C ASN A 48 -6.12 -6.61 -17.44
N GLU A 49 -7.20 -6.12 -18.08
CA GLU A 49 -7.69 -4.75 -17.92
C GLU A 49 -8.05 -4.39 -16.46
N PHE A 50 -8.68 -5.30 -15.72
CA PHE A 50 -9.07 -5.09 -14.32
C PHE A 50 -7.86 -5.07 -13.40
N GLN A 51 -6.93 -6.01 -13.57
CA GLN A 51 -5.68 -6.09 -12.83
C GLN A 51 -4.84 -4.83 -13.05
N LYS A 52 -4.69 -4.42 -14.33
CA LYS A 52 -3.93 -3.22 -14.70
C LYS A 52 -4.52 -1.98 -14.05
N LYS A 53 -5.85 -1.83 -14.08
CA LYS A 53 -6.53 -0.69 -13.47
C LYS A 53 -6.27 -0.58 -11.98
N ILE A 54 -6.36 -1.67 -11.22
CA ILE A 54 -6.06 -1.68 -9.78
C ILE A 54 -4.57 -1.43 -9.54
N TYR A 55 -3.69 -2.07 -10.31
CA TYR A 55 -2.24 -1.86 -10.20
C TYR A 55 -1.85 -0.39 -10.40
N GLU A 56 -2.39 0.26 -11.44
CA GLU A 56 -2.11 1.67 -11.74
C GLU A 56 -2.62 2.63 -10.64
N ILE A 57 -3.75 2.31 -10.00
CA ILE A 57 -4.25 3.08 -8.85
C ILE A 57 -3.27 2.99 -7.69
N VAL A 58 -2.82 1.77 -7.34
CA VAL A 58 -1.87 1.56 -6.24
C VAL A 58 -0.52 2.19 -6.55
N LEU A 59 0.01 2.00 -7.76
CA LEU A 59 1.27 2.62 -8.20
C LEU A 59 1.20 4.15 -8.13
N LYS A 60 0.08 4.74 -8.55
CA LYS A 60 -0.12 6.19 -8.45
C LYS A 60 -0.16 6.65 -7.00
N ALA A 61 -0.86 5.93 -6.13
CA ALA A 61 -0.95 6.25 -4.71
C ALA A 61 0.43 6.19 -4.05
N GLN A 62 1.20 5.12 -4.30
CA GLN A 62 2.56 4.92 -3.80
C GLN A 62 3.50 6.03 -4.28
N THR A 63 3.55 6.29 -5.59
CA THR A 63 4.38 7.35 -6.17
C THR A 63 4.07 8.72 -5.58
N MET A 64 2.78 9.04 -5.34
CA MET A 64 2.39 10.32 -4.78
C MET A 64 2.66 10.40 -3.27
N ALA A 65 2.55 9.28 -2.55
CA ALA A 65 2.94 9.19 -1.15
C ALA A 65 4.44 9.41 -0.98
N ILE A 66 5.29 8.75 -1.78
CA ILE A 66 6.75 8.93 -1.78
C ILE A 66 7.12 10.40 -2.08
N LYS A 67 6.50 11.01 -3.10
CA LYS A 67 6.72 12.44 -3.41
C LYS A 67 6.37 13.39 -2.27
N ALA A 68 5.54 12.97 -1.33
CA ALA A 68 5.20 13.76 -0.15
C ALA A 68 6.18 13.54 1.01
N CYS A 69 7.06 12.52 0.95
CA CYS A 69 8.05 12.22 1.97
C CYS A 69 9.15 13.28 1.99
N LYS A 70 9.22 14.03 3.09
CA LYS A 70 10.27 15.05 3.30
C LYS A 70 10.31 15.48 4.76
N PRO A 71 11.39 16.09 5.22
CA PRO A 71 11.50 16.63 6.58
C PRO A 71 10.30 17.51 6.95
N GLY A 72 9.82 17.37 8.19
CA GLY A 72 8.70 18.13 8.76
C GLY A 72 7.31 17.56 8.46
N LYS A 73 7.17 16.62 7.52
CA LYS A 73 5.95 15.82 7.32
C LYS A 73 5.83 14.75 8.40
N THR A 74 4.68 14.11 8.47
CA THR A 74 4.39 12.98 9.38
C THR A 74 3.93 11.76 8.58
N LEU A 75 4.00 10.56 9.14
CA LEU A 75 3.44 9.36 8.50
C LEU A 75 1.93 9.48 8.22
N ILE A 76 1.22 10.26 9.05
CA ILE A 76 -0.20 10.57 8.82
C ILE A 76 -0.38 11.42 7.56
N ASP A 77 0.49 12.41 7.31
CA ASP A 77 0.45 13.20 6.07
C ASP A 77 0.62 12.31 4.84
N ILE A 78 1.58 11.37 4.91
CA ILE A 78 1.86 10.42 3.83
C ILE A 78 0.67 9.48 3.62
N HIS A 79 0.11 8.93 4.70
CA HIS A 79 -1.09 8.10 4.64
C HIS A 79 -2.28 8.83 3.99
N ASN A 80 -2.53 10.08 4.36
CA ASN A 80 -3.61 10.88 3.79
C ASN A 80 -3.44 11.10 2.28
N VAL A 81 -2.21 11.21 1.78
CA VAL A 81 -1.93 11.28 0.35
C VAL A 81 -2.31 9.96 -0.33
N ALA A 82 -1.87 8.81 0.20
CA ALA A 82 -2.22 7.50 -0.34
C ALA A 82 -3.75 7.28 -0.34
N VAL A 83 -4.42 7.54 0.78
CA VAL A 83 -5.88 7.45 0.93
C VAL A 83 -6.61 8.26 -0.14
N LYS A 84 -6.16 9.51 -0.38
CA LYS A 84 -6.75 10.38 -1.41
C LYS A 84 -6.69 9.75 -2.79
N TYR A 85 -5.51 9.24 -3.21
CA TYR A 85 -5.34 8.67 -4.55
C TYR A 85 -6.01 7.32 -4.71
N ILE A 86 -5.98 6.46 -3.68
CA ILE A 86 -6.73 5.19 -3.67
C ILE A 86 -8.22 5.46 -3.77
N THR A 87 -8.78 6.33 -2.92
CA THR A 87 -10.21 6.62 -2.92
C THR A 87 -10.66 7.19 -4.26
N LYS A 88 -9.88 8.12 -4.84
CA LYS A 88 -10.14 8.68 -6.17
C LYS A 88 -10.16 7.58 -7.22
N GLY A 89 -9.15 6.73 -7.25
CA GLY A 89 -9.05 5.63 -8.22
C GLY A 89 -10.18 4.60 -8.08
N LEU A 90 -10.59 4.27 -6.85
CA LEU A 90 -11.72 3.37 -6.60
C LEU A 90 -13.05 3.97 -7.11
N ILE A 91 -13.24 5.29 -7.03
CA ILE A 91 -14.40 5.99 -7.61
C ILE A 91 -14.35 5.95 -9.14
N GLU A 92 -13.20 6.26 -9.74
CA GLU A 92 -12.99 6.19 -11.20
C GLU A 92 -13.17 4.76 -11.75
N ALA A 93 -12.85 3.75 -10.96
CA ALA A 93 -13.09 2.34 -11.26
C ALA A 93 -14.56 1.90 -11.02
N LYS A 94 -15.43 2.78 -10.53
CA LYS A 94 -16.83 2.50 -10.15
C LYS A 94 -16.97 1.43 -9.04
N ILE A 95 -15.92 1.22 -8.25
CA ILE A 95 -15.92 0.35 -7.06
C ILE A 95 -16.52 1.11 -5.88
N LEU A 96 -16.19 2.40 -5.75
CA LEU A 96 -16.87 3.33 -4.86
C LEU A 96 -17.72 4.32 -5.66
N THR A 97 -18.75 4.87 -5.02
CA THR A 97 -19.62 5.88 -5.60
C THR A 97 -19.68 7.14 -4.75
N GLY A 98 -20.08 8.26 -5.35
CA GLY A 98 -20.24 9.53 -4.66
C GLY A 98 -18.98 10.40 -4.66
N LYS A 99 -18.98 11.46 -3.85
CA LYS A 99 -17.91 12.45 -3.80
C LYS A 99 -16.68 11.95 -3.04
N LEU A 100 -15.50 12.35 -3.47
CA LEU A 100 -14.21 11.98 -2.88
C LEU A 100 -14.16 12.31 -1.38
N GLU A 101 -14.47 13.53 -1.03
CA GLU A 101 -14.38 14.04 0.35
C GLU A 101 -15.28 13.26 1.30
N ARG A 102 -16.49 12.89 0.82
CA ARG A 102 -17.44 12.09 1.59
C ARG A 102 -16.92 10.67 1.80
N ASN A 103 -16.39 10.03 0.76
CA ASN A 103 -15.82 8.68 0.87
C ASN A 103 -14.62 8.64 1.83
N ILE A 104 -13.76 9.68 1.81
CA ILE A 104 -12.63 9.80 2.75
C ILE A 104 -13.15 10.03 4.18
N LYS A 105 -14.08 10.98 4.39
CA LYS A 105 -14.65 11.28 5.71
C LYS A 105 -15.38 10.10 6.33
N GLU A 106 -16.11 9.32 5.52
CA GLU A 106 -16.83 8.12 5.94
C GLU A 106 -15.95 6.86 5.91
N GLU A 107 -14.66 7.00 5.61
CA GLU A 107 -13.66 5.94 5.55
C GLU A 107 -14.05 4.73 4.67
N LYS A 108 -14.86 4.95 3.63
CA LYS A 108 -15.35 3.86 2.76
C LYS A 108 -14.24 3.12 2.04
N TYR A 109 -13.09 3.77 1.83
CA TYR A 109 -11.90 3.16 1.27
C TYR A 109 -11.36 2.00 2.13
N LYS A 110 -11.58 2.03 3.45
CA LYS A 110 -11.08 1.00 4.38
C LYS A 110 -11.57 -0.40 4.06
N LYS A 111 -12.68 -0.53 3.36
CA LYS A 111 -13.14 -1.82 2.85
C LYS A 111 -12.15 -2.48 1.89
N TYR A 112 -11.36 -1.68 1.18
CA TYR A 112 -10.42 -2.14 0.14
C TYR A 112 -8.96 -1.81 0.50
N TYR A 113 -8.73 -0.87 1.40
CA TYR A 113 -7.43 -0.45 1.89
C TYR A 113 -7.52 -0.22 3.40
N MET A 114 -7.26 -1.27 4.18
CA MET A 114 -7.58 -1.34 5.59
C MET A 114 -6.38 -1.14 6.52
N HIS A 115 -5.16 -1.02 5.98
CA HIS A 115 -3.94 -0.83 6.77
C HIS A 115 -3.35 0.57 6.59
N ASN A 116 -2.36 0.91 7.38
CA ASN A 116 -1.60 2.15 7.22
C ASN A 116 -0.73 2.10 5.95
N THR A 117 -0.26 3.27 5.50
CA THR A 117 0.60 3.37 4.32
C THR A 117 2.04 2.97 4.61
N GLY A 118 2.44 2.82 5.87
CA GLY A 118 3.79 2.42 6.22
C GLY A 118 4.01 2.36 7.72
N HIS A 119 5.16 1.83 8.09
CA HIS A 119 5.65 1.67 9.46
C HIS A 119 7.15 1.99 9.53
N TRP A 120 7.63 2.24 10.74
CA TRP A 120 9.07 2.37 10.97
C TRP A 120 9.79 1.06 10.66
N LEU A 121 10.99 1.19 10.12
CA LEU A 121 11.89 0.11 9.77
C LEU A 121 13.21 0.28 10.53
N GLY A 122 13.77 -0.81 11.01
CA GLY A 122 15.01 -0.76 11.79
C GLY A 122 15.57 -2.16 12.07
N LEU A 123 15.91 -2.44 13.34
CA LEU A 123 16.33 -3.77 13.78
C LEU A 123 15.19 -4.80 13.71
N ASP A 124 13.96 -4.34 13.75
CA ASP A 124 12.76 -5.13 13.45
C ASP A 124 12.10 -4.59 12.18
N VAL A 125 11.45 -5.46 11.40
CA VAL A 125 10.66 -5.06 10.22
C VAL A 125 9.56 -4.09 10.64
N HIS A 126 8.82 -4.40 11.72
CA HIS A 126 7.93 -3.47 12.38
C HIS A 126 8.63 -2.89 13.62
N ASP A 127 9.52 -1.93 13.39
CA ASP A 127 10.28 -1.32 14.46
C ASP A 127 9.37 -0.69 15.52
N PRO A 128 9.59 -0.96 16.83
CA PRO A 128 8.72 -0.53 17.92
C PRO A 128 8.81 0.97 18.25
N SER A 129 9.44 1.76 17.39
CA SER A 129 9.57 3.20 17.56
C SER A 129 8.20 3.89 17.66
N SER A 130 8.12 4.94 18.45
CA SER A 130 6.89 5.67 18.68
C SER A 130 6.42 6.42 17.41
N TYR A 131 5.12 6.46 17.18
CA TYR A 131 4.50 7.25 16.10
C TYR A 131 4.08 8.66 16.54
N SER A 132 4.08 8.91 17.86
CA SER A 132 3.70 10.20 18.42
C SER A 132 4.56 10.55 19.64
N ASN A 133 4.70 11.84 19.91
CA ASN A 133 5.31 12.37 21.12
C ASN A 133 4.33 13.38 21.76
N ASN A 134 3.96 13.15 23.03
CA ASN A 134 2.96 13.95 23.73
C ASN A 134 1.64 14.15 22.95
N GLY A 135 1.14 13.08 22.33
CA GLY A 135 -0.09 13.09 21.53
C GLY A 135 0.00 13.79 20.16
N LYS A 136 1.18 14.28 19.78
CA LYS A 136 1.42 14.88 18.45
C LYS A 136 2.19 13.91 17.55
N PRO A 137 1.79 13.73 16.28
CA PRO A 137 2.52 12.90 15.35
C PRO A 137 3.98 13.33 15.21
N ILE A 138 4.89 12.35 15.15
CA ILE A 138 6.32 12.61 14.96
C ILE A 138 6.56 13.18 13.57
N LYS A 139 7.30 14.30 13.52
CA LYS A 139 7.76 14.88 12.26
C LYS A 139 8.99 14.14 11.76
N LEU A 140 8.96 13.80 10.49
CA LEU A 140 10.08 13.17 9.78
C LEU A 140 11.31 14.07 9.82
N LYS A 141 12.46 13.45 10.03
CA LYS A 141 13.79 14.08 10.07
C LYS A 141 14.75 13.29 9.17
N PRO A 142 15.81 13.93 8.66
CA PRO A 142 16.88 13.21 7.96
C PRO A 142 17.39 12.01 8.76
N GLY A 143 17.64 10.89 8.08
CA GLY A 143 18.07 9.61 8.64
C GLY A 143 16.94 8.69 9.11
N MET A 144 15.68 9.14 9.14
CA MET A 144 14.54 8.25 9.43
C MET A 144 14.22 7.36 8.25
N ILE A 145 13.95 6.06 8.54
CA ILE A 145 13.59 5.05 7.54
C ILE A 145 12.20 4.47 7.91
N PHE A 146 11.38 4.28 6.89
CA PHE A 146 10.04 3.70 7.01
C PHE A 146 9.56 3.18 5.66
N THR A 147 8.53 2.33 5.66
CA THR A 147 7.94 1.78 4.42
C THR A 147 6.88 2.71 3.84
N VAL A 148 6.68 2.64 2.51
CA VAL A 148 5.54 3.23 1.80
C VAL A 148 4.89 2.14 0.96
N GLU A 149 3.79 1.57 1.45
CA GLU A 149 3.20 0.30 1.03
C GLU A 149 1.68 0.35 0.77
N PRO A 150 1.12 1.31 0.06
CA PRO A 150 -0.31 1.32 -0.19
C PRO A 150 -0.75 0.07 -0.95
N GLY A 151 -1.98 -0.41 -0.66
CA GLY A 151 -2.54 -1.58 -1.31
C GLY A 151 -4.05 -1.47 -1.54
N ILE A 152 -4.56 -2.29 -2.45
CA ILE A 152 -5.99 -2.49 -2.68
C ILE A 152 -6.28 -3.99 -2.71
N TYR A 153 -7.28 -4.42 -1.94
CA TYR A 153 -7.64 -5.82 -1.77
C TYR A 153 -9.13 -6.00 -1.98
N ILE A 154 -9.52 -6.63 -3.10
CA ILE A 154 -10.91 -6.79 -3.51
C ILE A 154 -11.28 -8.26 -3.43
N ASN A 155 -11.97 -8.65 -2.38
CA ASN A 155 -12.55 -9.98 -2.26
C ASN A 155 -13.75 -10.14 -3.20
N LYS A 156 -14.25 -11.37 -3.33
CA LYS A 156 -15.49 -11.62 -4.05
C LYS A 156 -16.65 -10.98 -3.29
N GLU A 157 -17.34 -10.02 -3.93
CA GLU A 157 -18.48 -9.33 -3.35
C GLU A 157 -19.54 -8.98 -4.39
N THR A 158 -20.77 -8.69 -3.93
CA THR A 158 -21.86 -8.20 -4.78
C THR A 158 -21.76 -6.69 -4.99
N GLY A 159 -22.27 -6.19 -6.11
CA GLY A 159 -22.36 -4.76 -6.40
C GLY A 159 -21.16 -4.16 -7.11
N ILE A 160 -20.09 -4.93 -7.33
CA ILE A 160 -18.95 -4.52 -8.19
C ILE A 160 -18.79 -5.50 -9.35
N ASP A 161 -18.13 -5.05 -10.42
CA ASP A 161 -17.84 -5.91 -11.58
C ASP A 161 -16.99 -7.10 -11.15
N LYS A 162 -17.43 -8.30 -11.60
CA LYS A 162 -16.76 -9.57 -11.28
C LYS A 162 -15.30 -9.63 -11.73
N GLY A 163 -14.92 -8.82 -12.72
CA GLY A 163 -13.54 -8.71 -13.18
C GLY A 163 -12.56 -8.21 -12.10
N PHE A 164 -13.06 -7.46 -11.12
CA PHE A 164 -12.25 -6.99 -9.99
C PHE A 164 -12.13 -8.00 -8.84
N HIS A 165 -12.92 -9.09 -8.85
CA HIS A 165 -12.93 -10.03 -7.74
C HIS A 165 -11.58 -10.76 -7.56
N ASN A 166 -11.17 -10.93 -6.31
CA ASN A 166 -9.94 -11.63 -5.91
C ASN A 166 -8.66 -10.98 -6.48
N ILE A 167 -8.68 -9.65 -6.61
CA ILE A 167 -7.50 -8.85 -6.93
C ILE A 167 -6.96 -8.24 -5.63
N GLY A 168 -5.72 -8.59 -5.28
CA GLY A 168 -4.94 -7.93 -4.25
C GLY A 168 -3.66 -7.39 -4.88
N VAL A 169 -3.38 -6.12 -4.64
CA VAL A 169 -2.17 -5.41 -5.10
C VAL A 169 -1.61 -4.60 -3.94
N ARG A 170 -0.32 -4.76 -3.66
CA ARG A 170 0.48 -3.89 -2.82
C ARG A 170 1.79 -3.59 -3.57
N ILE A 171 2.26 -2.38 -3.44
CA ILE A 171 3.57 -1.93 -3.95
C ILE A 171 4.23 -1.17 -2.82
N GLU A 172 5.42 -1.58 -2.44
CA GLU A 172 6.14 -1.13 -1.25
C GLU A 172 7.60 -0.88 -1.54
N ASP A 173 8.09 0.22 -1.02
CA ASP A 173 9.51 0.54 -0.98
C ASP A 173 9.88 1.10 0.40
N ASP A 174 11.13 0.84 0.81
CA ASP A 174 11.77 1.47 1.96
C ASP A 174 12.18 2.90 1.59
N ILE A 175 11.89 3.84 2.46
CA ILE A 175 12.11 5.27 2.23
C ILE A 175 13.04 5.84 3.30
N LEU A 176 14.18 6.36 2.87
CA LEU A 176 15.11 7.14 3.69
C LEU A 176 14.81 8.63 3.53
N ILE A 177 14.56 9.33 4.63
CA ILE A 177 14.45 10.80 4.62
C ILE A 177 15.84 11.42 4.55
N THR A 178 16.03 12.29 3.55
CA THR A 178 17.24 13.11 3.36
C THR A 178 17.02 14.55 3.84
N ASP A 179 18.03 15.40 3.75
CA ASP A 179 17.93 16.83 4.16
C ASP A 179 16.86 17.62 3.38
N SER A 180 16.60 17.25 2.12
CA SER A 180 15.70 17.98 1.22
C SER A 180 14.50 17.22 0.72
N GLY A 181 14.42 15.89 0.98
CA GLY A 181 13.36 15.02 0.45
C GLY A 181 13.48 13.60 0.95
N CYS A 182 13.51 12.63 0.02
CA CYS A 182 13.70 11.21 0.33
C CYS A 182 14.38 10.45 -0.83
N GLU A 183 14.96 9.33 -0.47
CA GLU A 183 15.49 8.30 -1.36
C GLU A 183 14.82 6.97 -1.07
#